data_4243038214af903185818b1e50bc05bb
#
_entry.id   4243038214af903185818b1e50bc05bb
#
_cell.length_a   1.000
_cell.length_b   1.000
_cell.length_c   1.000
_cell.angle_alpha   90.00
_cell.angle_beta   90.00
_cell.angle_gamma   90.00
#
_symmetry.space_group_name_H-M   'P 1'
#
loop_
_entity.id
_entity.type
_entity.pdbx_description
1 polymer ?
#
loop_
_entity_poly.entity_id
_entity_poly.type
_entity_poly.pdbx_seq_one_letter_code
_entity_poly.pdbx_strand_id
1 'polypeptide(L)'
;MHLCFVCSGNICRSPSAALVVAEHLRREGLEDRVRVTSAGIGPWHAGDPIDPRAGEVLERHGYPVDHVAAQVGAEHLDADLFLAMDRGHEKALRKLVDDPSRVRMLRSFDPAATGGPDGLDVPDPYYGGPDGFEEVLDMIEASTPGLLAWVRERLDA
;
A
#
# COMPACT_ATOMS: atom_id res chain seq x y z
N MET A 1 -2.34 14.81 -6.55
CA MET A 1 -1.91 14.09 -5.31
C MET A 1 -1.28 12.76 -5.68
N HIS A 2 -0.26 12.37 -4.95
CA HIS A 2 0.48 11.11 -5.18
C HIS A 2 0.55 10.31 -3.89
N LEU A 3 0.00 9.08 -3.91
CA LEU A 3 0.09 8.10 -2.83
C LEU A 3 1.06 7.01 -3.25
N CYS A 4 2.00 6.64 -2.37
CA CYS A 4 2.95 5.56 -2.63
C CYS A 4 2.88 4.52 -1.51
N PHE A 5 2.57 3.28 -1.88
CA PHE A 5 2.50 2.15 -0.95
C PHE A 5 3.82 1.41 -0.94
N VAL A 6 4.36 1.10 0.23
CA VAL A 6 5.71 0.54 0.36
C VAL A 6 5.74 -0.70 1.25
N CYS A 7 6.38 -1.75 0.76
CA CYS A 7 6.69 -2.95 1.53
C CYS A 7 8.15 -3.37 1.26
N SER A 8 8.52 -4.59 1.61
CA SER A 8 9.91 -5.04 1.45
C SER A 8 10.30 -5.22 -0.02
N GLY A 9 9.63 -6.13 -0.73
CA GLY A 9 10.01 -6.52 -2.09
C GLY A 9 9.10 -6.02 -3.21
N ASN A 10 7.99 -5.37 -2.87
CA ASN A 10 7.01 -4.85 -3.83
C ASN A 10 6.37 -5.92 -4.72
N ILE A 11 6.11 -7.10 -4.18
CA ILE A 11 5.39 -8.16 -4.92
C ILE A 11 4.13 -8.67 -4.23
N CYS A 12 3.92 -8.41 -2.94
CA CYS A 12 2.73 -8.88 -2.20
C CYS A 12 1.91 -7.73 -1.61
N ARG A 13 2.36 -7.17 -0.50
CA ARG A 13 1.56 -6.22 0.31
C ARG A 13 1.35 -4.87 -0.39
N SER A 14 2.41 -4.21 -0.80
CA SER A 14 2.29 -2.88 -1.39
C SER A 14 1.60 -2.87 -2.74
N PRO A 15 1.87 -3.83 -3.66
CA PRO A 15 1.12 -3.83 -4.91
C PRO A 15 -0.36 -4.17 -4.70
N SER A 16 -0.68 -5.06 -3.75
CA SER A 16 -2.08 -5.35 -3.43
C SER A 16 -2.79 -4.09 -2.93
N ALA A 17 -2.18 -3.34 -2.02
CA ALA A 17 -2.75 -2.10 -1.51
C ALA A 17 -2.93 -1.05 -2.63
N ALA A 18 -1.91 -0.88 -3.47
CA ALA A 18 -1.97 0.08 -4.57
C ALA A 18 -3.09 -0.25 -5.56
N LEU A 19 -3.23 -1.52 -5.93
CA LEU A 19 -4.26 -1.95 -6.88
C LEU A 19 -5.67 -1.82 -6.29
N VAL A 20 -5.86 -2.17 -5.02
CA VAL A 20 -7.15 -2.03 -4.33
C VAL A 20 -7.54 -0.56 -4.22
N VAL A 21 -6.65 0.29 -3.74
CA VAL A 21 -6.93 1.71 -3.56
C VAL A 21 -7.17 2.40 -4.91
N ALA A 22 -6.38 2.09 -5.93
CA ALA A 22 -6.56 2.65 -7.26
C ALA A 22 -7.94 2.30 -7.83
N GLU A 23 -8.40 1.06 -7.64
CA GLU A 23 -9.73 0.64 -8.10
C GLU A 23 -10.85 1.38 -7.37
N HIS A 24 -10.73 1.56 -6.05
CA HIS A 24 -11.72 2.32 -5.29
C HIS A 24 -11.73 3.80 -5.69
N LEU A 25 -10.58 4.40 -5.98
CA LEU A 25 -10.50 5.76 -6.50
C LEU A 25 -11.20 5.87 -7.86
N ARG A 26 -11.00 4.88 -8.72
CA ARG A 26 -11.67 4.83 -10.03
C ARG A 26 -13.19 4.75 -9.86
N ARG A 27 -13.68 3.90 -8.98
CA ARG A 27 -15.12 3.75 -8.70
C ARG A 27 -15.76 5.05 -8.20
N GLU A 28 -14.98 5.87 -7.51
CA GLU A 28 -15.45 7.15 -6.97
C GLU A 28 -15.15 8.35 -7.86
N GLY A 29 -14.61 8.13 -9.07
CA GLY A 29 -14.34 9.19 -10.03
C GLY A 29 -13.15 10.06 -9.66
N LEU A 30 -12.24 9.58 -8.83
CA LEU A 30 -11.07 10.34 -8.36
C LEU A 30 -9.76 9.94 -9.05
N GLU A 31 -9.79 9.00 -9.98
CA GLU A 31 -8.58 8.43 -10.59
C GLU A 31 -7.71 9.47 -11.30
N ASP A 32 -8.32 10.52 -11.88
CA ASP A 32 -7.58 11.57 -12.59
C ASP A 32 -6.95 12.59 -11.65
N ARG A 33 -7.31 12.58 -10.37
CA ARG A 33 -6.82 13.53 -9.37
C ARG A 33 -5.79 12.92 -8.43
N VAL A 34 -5.63 11.59 -8.43
CA VAL A 34 -4.75 10.87 -7.49
C VAL A 34 -3.91 9.87 -8.26
N ARG A 35 -2.61 10.07 -8.24
CA ARG A 35 -1.65 9.09 -8.75
C ARG A 35 -1.35 8.07 -7.66
N VAL A 36 -1.37 6.79 -7.99
CA VAL A 36 -1.07 5.70 -7.06
C VAL A 36 0.14 4.94 -7.57
N THR A 37 1.15 4.80 -6.74
CA THR A 37 2.34 4.00 -7.03
C THR A 37 2.63 3.06 -5.87
N SER A 38 3.52 2.11 -6.09
CA SER A 38 4.04 1.24 -5.04
C SER A 38 5.52 0.98 -5.27
N ALA A 39 6.24 0.64 -4.20
CA ALA A 39 7.67 0.39 -4.28
C ALA A 39 8.12 -0.53 -3.16
N GLY A 40 9.30 -1.12 -3.31
CA GLY A 40 9.95 -1.91 -2.28
C GLY A 40 11.11 -1.17 -1.66
N ILE A 41 11.38 -1.45 -0.39
CA ILE A 41 12.56 -0.92 0.28
C ILE A 41 13.82 -1.50 -0.38
N GLY A 42 13.78 -2.78 -0.75
CA GLY A 42 14.90 -3.45 -1.40
C GLY A 42 14.66 -3.78 -2.86
N PRO A 43 15.72 -4.15 -3.61
CA PRO A 43 15.66 -4.41 -5.04
C PRO A 43 15.36 -5.86 -5.40
N TRP A 44 15.11 -6.74 -4.43
CA TRP A 44 15.11 -8.20 -4.60
C TRP A 44 14.22 -8.71 -5.73
N HIS A 45 13.12 -8.03 -6.02
CA HIS A 45 12.15 -8.45 -7.03
C HIS A 45 11.93 -7.41 -8.12
N ALA A 46 12.80 -6.41 -8.21
CA ALA A 46 12.64 -5.34 -9.21
C ALA A 46 12.48 -5.94 -10.62
N GLY A 47 11.43 -5.51 -11.33
CA GLY A 47 11.09 -6.03 -12.66
C GLY A 47 10.13 -7.21 -12.65
N ASP A 48 9.86 -7.81 -11.49
CA ASP A 48 8.98 -8.99 -11.40
C ASP A 48 7.50 -8.57 -11.38
N PRO A 49 6.61 -9.46 -11.82
CA PRO A 49 5.17 -9.26 -11.65
C PRO A 49 4.76 -9.44 -10.19
N ILE A 50 3.50 -9.15 -9.88
CA ILE A 50 2.95 -9.44 -8.55
C ILE A 50 3.07 -10.94 -8.25
N ASP A 51 3.28 -11.27 -6.97
CA ASP A 51 3.30 -12.67 -6.53
C ASP A 51 2.02 -13.37 -7.00
N PRO A 52 2.12 -14.55 -7.63
CA PRO A 52 0.94 -15.24 -8.19
C PRO A 52 -0.17 -15.51 -7.16
N ARG A 53 0.20 -15.76 -5.92
CA ARG A 53 -0.76 -16.02 -4.84
C ARG A 53 -1.53 -14.75 -4.48
N ALA A 54 -0.84 -13.62 -4.40
CA ALA A 54 -1.48 -12.32 -4.17
C ALA A 54 -2.39 -11.95 -5.35
N GLY A 55 -1.90 -12.15 -6.58
CA GLY A 55 -2.68 -11.88 -7.78
C GLY A 55 -3.96 -12.71 -7.86
N GLU A 56 -3.88 -13.99 -7.50
CA GLU A 56 -5.05 -14.86 -7.50
C GLU A 56 -6.13 -14.38 -6.52
N VAL A 57 -5.73 -13.97 -5.33
CA VAL A 57 -6.66 -13.44 -4.33
C VAL A 57 -7.33 -12.17 -4.84
N LEU A 58 -6.55 -11.25 -5.42
CA LEU A 58 -7.08 -10.01 -5.97
C LEU A 58 -8.08 -10.29 -7.10
N GLU A 59 -7.75 -11.18 -8.03
CA GLU A 59 -8.66 -11.54 -9.13
C GLU A 59 -9.97 -12.11 -8.64
N ARG A 60 -9.94 -12.97 -7.62
CA ARG A 60 -11.17 -13.54 -7.03
C ARG A 60 -12.09 -12.47 -6.46
N HIS A 61 -11.53 -11.34 -6.03
CA HIS A 61 -12.28 -10.22 -5.48
C HIS A 61 -12.55 -9.11 -6.50
N GLY A 62 -12.23 -9.33 -7.77
CA GLY A 62 -12.55 -8.40 -8.84
C GLY A 62 -11.57 -7.25 -9.04
N TYR A 63 -10.37 -7.36 -8.51
CA TYR A 63 -9.34 -6.33 -8.68
C TYR A 63 -8.42 -6.64 -9.86
N PRO A 64 -7.87 -5.60 -10.51
CA PRO A 64 -6.83 -5.80 -11.51
C PRO A 64 -5.52 -6.26 -10.87
N VAL A 65 -4.62 -6.86 -11.67
CA VAL A 65 -3.36 -7.44 -11.16
C VAL A 65 -2.14 -6.95 -11.94
N ASP A 66 -2.27 -5.94 -12.78
CA ASP A 66 -1.15 -5.40 -13.54
C ASP A 66 -0.17 -4.69 -12.62
N HIS A 67 1.05 -5.19 -12.57
CA HIS A 67 2.07 -4.68 -11.66
C HIS A 67 3.48 -5.07 -12.13
N VAL A 68 4.42 -4.15 -11.99
CA VAL A 68 5.85 -4.41 -12.15
C VAL A 68 6.55 -3.89 -10.89
N ALA A 69 7.24 -4.76 -10.20
CA ALA A 69 7.93 -4.41 -8.96
C ALA A 69 9.09 -3.44 -9.21
N ALA A 70 9.26 -2.50 -8.28
CA ALA A 70 10.33 -1.51 -8.33
C ALA A 70 10.84 -1.22 -6.93
N GLN A 71 12.11 -0.86 -6.81
CA GLN A 71 12.66 -0.32 -5.58
C GLN A 71 12.29 1.17 -5.48
N VAL A 72 12.13 1.67 -4.26
CA VAL A 72 11.91 3.12 -4.03
C VAL A 72 13.00 3.92 -4.74
N GLY A 73 12.58 4.85 -5.58
CA GLY A 73 13.46 5.68 -6.38
C GLY A 73 12.95 7.10 -6.50
N ALA A 74 13.60 7.89 -7.35
CA ALA A 74 13.27 9.31 -7.53
C ALA A 74 11.80 9.55 -7.87
N GLU A 75 11.19 8.67 -8.67
CA GLU A 75 9.79 8.78 -9.08
C GLU A 75 8.80 8.55 -7.93
N HIS A 76 9.26 8.00 -6.80
CA HIS A 76 8.43 7.74 -5.63
C HIS A 76 8.58 8.82 -4.56
N LEU A 77 9.76 9.45 -4.50
CA LEU A 77 10.09 10.37 -3.39
C LEU A 77 9.29 11.67 -3.38
N ASP A 78 8.59 12.00 -4.47
CA ASP A 78 7.70 13.16 -4.53
C ASP A 78 6.28 12.86 -4.00
N ALA A 79 6.03 11.66 -3.51
CA ALA A 79 4.71 11.30 -3.00
C ALA A 79 4.26 12.23 -1.87
N ASP A 80 2.99 12.62 -1.91
CA ASP A 80 2.38 13.42 -0.85
C ASP A 80 2.20 12.61 0.43
N LEU A 81 1.96 11.30 0.28
CA LEU A 81 1.83 10.38 1.39
C LEU A 81 2.42 9.03 1.03
N PHE A 82 3.27 8.53 1.91
CA PHE A 82 3.79 7.15 1.85
C PHE A 82 3.00 6.28 2.83
N LEU A 83 2.49 5.15 2.36
CA LEU A 83 1.74 4.19 3.16
C LEU A 83 2.65 2.99 3.43
N ALA A 84 3.15 2.89 4.65
CA ALA A 84 3.99 1.78 5.07
C ALA A 84 3.13 0.58 5.49
N MET A 85 3.55 -0.61 5.13
CA MET A 85 2.82 -1.83 5.47
C MET A 85 3.13 -2.32 6.87
N ASP A 86 4.36 -2.09 7.36
CA ASP A 86 4.74 -2.42 8.73
C ASP A 86 5.72 -1.40 9.28
N ARG A 87 6.08 -1.55 10.56
CA ARG A 87 6.97 -0.60 11.26
C ARG A 87 8.36 -0.54 10.67
N GLY A 88 8.86 -1.64 10.13
CA GLY A 88 10.16 -1.66 9.47
C GLY A 88 10.16 -0.77 8.23
N HIS A 89 9.10 -0.81 7.44
CA HIS A 89 8.94 0.04 6.26
C HIS A 89 8.79 1.51 6.67
N GLU A 90 8.00 1.78 7.70
CA GLU A 90 7.84 3.14 8.23
C GLU A 90 9.17 3.73 8.63
N LYS A 91 9.96 2.98 9.40
CA LYS A 91 11.28 3.43 9.85
C LYS A 91 12.23 3.71 8.68
N ALA A 92 12.26 2.81 7.70
CA ALA A 92 13.11 2.97 6.53
C ALA A 92 12.71 4.19 5.70
N LEU A 93 11.41 4.40 5.49
CA LEU A 93 10.90 5.54 4.73
C LEU A 93 11.23 6.88 5.42
N ARG A 94 11.11 6.95 6.74
CA ARG A 94 11.41 8.17 7.49
C ARG A 94 12.86 8.61 7.35
N LYS A 95 13.75 7.69 7.03
CA LYS A 95 15.16 8.01 6.76
C LYS A 95 15.38 8.51 5.33
N LEU A 96 14.47 8.20 4.41
CA LEU A 96 14.61 8.56 3.00
C LEU A 96 13.93 9.87 2.64
N VAL A 97 12.94 10.31 3.41
CA VAL A 97 12.17 11.52 3.12
C VAL A 97 12.58 12.67 4.01
N ASP A 98 12.45 13.91 3.51
CA ASP A 98 12.78 15.11 4.25
C ASP A 98 11.75 15.41 5.35
N ASP A 99 10.49 15.10 5.08
CA ASP A 99 9.38 15.38 6.00
C ASP A 99 8.75 14.05 6.47
N PRO A 100 9.07 13.60 7.69
CA PRO A 100 8.53 12.34 8.21
C PRO A 100 7.00 12.32 8.34
N SER A 101 6.35 13.48 8.39
CA SER A 101 4.86 13.53 8.46
C SER A 101 4.21 13.00 7.19
N ARG A 102 4.97 12.86 6.10
CA ARG A 102 4.49 12.24 4.86
C ARG A 102 4.44 10.71 4.93
N VAL A 103 4.91 10.11 6.02
CA VAL A 103 4.93 8.65 6.19
C VAL A 103 3.91 8.25 7.23
N ARG A 104 2.97 7.38 6.85
CA ARG A 104 1.97 6.82 7.78
C ARG A 104 1.83 5.33 7.55
N MET A 105 1.43 4.61 8.60
CA MET A 105 1.05 3.21 8.48
C MET A 105 -0.29 3.11 7.75
N LEU A 106 -0.41 2.21 6.78
CA LEU A 106 -1.69 2.00 6.09
C LEU A 106 -2.81 1.73 7.09
N ARG A 107 -2.58 0.86 8.06
CA ARG A 107 -3.61 0.48 9.03
C ARG A 107 -3.94 1.57 10.05
N SER A 108 -3.21 2.69 10.03
CA SER A 108 -3.63 3.86 10.82
C SER A 108 -4.97 4.44 10.32
N PHE A 109 -5.39 4.06 9.11
CA PHE A 109 -6.68 4.47 8.54
C PHE A 109 -7.79 3.46 8.81
N ASP A 110 -7.49 2.32 9.42
CA ASP A 110 -8.49 1.32 9.80
C ASP A 110 -8.99 1.62 11.21
N PRO A 111 -10.27 2.00 11.38
CA PRO A 111 -10.79 2.35 12.70
C PRO A 111 -10.84 1.15 13.67
N ALA A 112 -10.81 -0.07 13.16
CA ALA A 112 -10.79 -1.27 13.99
C ALA A 112 -9.38 -1.70 14.41
N ALA A 113 -8.33 -1.15 13.79
CA ALA A 113 -6.95 -1.46 14.16
C ALA A 113 -6.60 -0.73 15.45
N THR A 114 -6.25 -1.49 16.48
CA THR A 114 -5.94 -0.92 17.79
C THR A 114 -4.45 -0.66 17.94
N GLY A 115 -4.12 0.50 18.49
CA GLY A 115 -2.75 0.94 18.65
C GLY A 115 -1.99 0.12 19.66
N GLY A 116 -0.92 -0.33 19.30
CA GLY A 116 0.25 -0.89 19.93
C GLY A 116 1.24 -1.00 18.81
N PRO A 117 2.52 -1.21 19.13
CA PRO A 117 3.54 -1.17 18.08
C PRO A 117 3.25 -2.14 16.93
N ASP A 118 2.69 -3.32 17.21
CA ASP A 118 2.40 -4.34 16.20
C ASP A 118 0.95 -4.30 15.68
N GLY A 119 0.08 -3.51 16.32
CA GLY A 119 -1.33 -3.46 15.99
C GLY A 119 -1.65 -2.84 14.62
N LEU A 120 -0.70 -2.11 14.05
CA LEU A 120 -0.86 -1.47 12.74
C LEU A 120 -0.06 -2.16 11.63
N ASP A 121 0.63 -3.26 11.90
CA ASP A 121 1.37 -3.99 10.89
C ASP A 121 0.43 -4.80 9.98
N VAL A 122 0.72 -4.79 8.68
CA VAL A 122 0.20 -5.79 7.75
C VAL A 122 1.24 -6.90 7.72
N PRO A 123 0.91 -8.12 8.17
CA PRO A 123 1.89 -9.20 8.23
C PRO A 123 2.36 -9.62 6.84
N ASP A 124 3.58 -10.11 6.74
CA ASP A 124 4.13 -10.58 5.48
C ASP A 124 3.56 -11.97 5.16
N PRO A 125 2.75 -12.12 4.09
CA PRO A 125 2.14 -13.40 3.76
C PRO A 125 3.07 -14.34 3.00
N TYR A 126 4.24 -13.87 2.58
CA TYR A 126 5.12 -14.60 1.66
C TYR A 126 5.53 -15.98 2.19
N TYR A 127 5.80 -16.07 3.50
CA TYR A 127 6.24 -17.30 4.15
C TYR A 127 5.12 -18.08 4.82
N GLY A 128 3.90 -17.58 4.74
CA GLY A 128 2.75 -18.19 5.39
C GLY A 128 1.93 -19.07 4.46
N GLY A 129 0.83 -19.62 4.98
CA GLY A 129 -0.13 -20.39 4.21
C GLY A 129 -1.02 -19.51 3.33
N PRO A 130 -1.91 -20.14 2.52
CA PRO A 130 -2.75 -19.39 1.58
C PRO A 130 -3.70 -18.39 2.23
N ASP A 131 -4.12 -18.63 3.47
CA ASP A 131 -5.02 -17.72 4.19
C ASP A 131 -4.38 -16.37 4.49
N GLY A 132 -3.05 -16.28 4.54
CA GLY A 132 -2.34 -15.04 4.79
C GLY A 132 -2.60 -13.97 3.72
N PHE A 133 -2.76 -14.37 2.47
CA PHE A 133 -3.05 -13.43 1.38
C PHE A 133 -4.47 -12.87 1.47
N GLU A 134 -5.45 -13.68 1.89
CA GLU A 134 -6.80 -13.20 2.14
C GLU A 134 -6.84 -12.22 3.33
N GLU A 135 -6.12 -12.51 4.39
CA GLU A 135 -6.03 -11.65 5.56
C GLU A 135 -5.42 -10.29 5.19
N VAL A 136 -4.38 -10.28 4.37
CA VAL A 136 -3.77 -9.04 3.87
C VAL A 136 -4.79 -8.22 3.09
N LEU A 137 -5.54 -8.85 2.20
CA LEU A 137 -6.59 -8.16 1.45
C LEU A 137 -7.65 -7.57 2.37
N ASP A 138 -8.11 -8.33 3.38
CA ASP A 138 -9.10 -7.85 4.35
C ASP A 138 -8.60 -6.61 5.09
N MET A 139 -7.34 -6.60 5.51
CA MET A 139 -6.74 -5.45 6.19
C MET A 139 -6.63 -4.23 5.28
N ILE A 140 -6.28 -4.43 4.01
CA ILE A 140 -6.22 -3.36 3.02
C ILE A 140 -7.61 -2.78 2.78
N GLU A 141 -8.61 -3.63 2.59
CA GLU A 141 -9.99 -3.18 2.37
C GLU A 141 -10.54 -2.43 3.58
N ALA A 142 -10.23 -2.88 4.80
CA ALA A 142 -10.64 -2.21 6.02
C ALA A 142 -10.00 -0.83 6.20
N SER A 143 -8.81 -0.62 5.63
CA SER A 143 -8.09 0.67 5.71
C SER A 143 -8.50 1.64 4.59
N THR A 144 -9.10 1.14 3.52
CA THR A 144 -9.37 1.94 2.32
C THR A 144 -10.38 3.08 2.55
N PRO A 145 -11.54 2.87 3.22
CA PRO A 145 -12.48 3.98 3.42
C PRO A 145 -11.88 5.18 4.17
N GLY A 146 -11.11 4.92 5.23
CA GLY A 146 -10.45 5.99 5.99
C GLY A 146 -9.41 6.72 5.17
N LEU A 147 -8.64 6.00 4.36
CA LEU A 147 -7.65 6.60 3.47
C LEU A 147 -8.33 7.48 2.42
N LEU A 148 -9.42 7.01 1.81
CA LEU A 148 -10.13 7.79 0.81
C LEU A 148 -10.77 9.05 1.41
N ALA A 149 -11.27 8.97 2.65
CA ALA A 149 -11.77 10.14 3.36
C ALA A 149 -10.65 11.18 3.55
N TRP A 150 -9.46 10.75 3.95
CA TRP A 150 -8.29 11.61 4.07
C TRP A 150 -7.94 12.27 2.73
N VAL A 151 -7.96 11.50 1.64
CA VAL A 151 -7.68 11.98 0.29
C VAL A 151 -8.68 13.07 -0.11
N ARG A 152 -9.99 12.80 0.05
CA ARG A 152 -11.04 13.79 -0.29
C ARG A 152 -10.88 15.08 0.48
N GLU A 153 -10.61 15.00 1.77
CA GLU A 153 -10.39 16.18 2.61
C GLU A 153 -9.24 17.02 2.09
N ARG A 154 -8.14 16.41 1.67
CA ARG A 154 -6.98 17.10 1.11
C ARG A 154 -7.23 17.69 -0.26
N LEU A 155 -7.99 17.00 -1.11
CA LEU A 155 -8.33 17.48 -2.45
C LEU A 155 -9.27 18.68 -2.39
N ASP A 156 -10.11 18.75 -1.37
CA ASP A 156 -11.11 19.81 -1.21
C ASP A 156 -10.58 21.01 -0.38
N ALA A 157 -9.39 20.85 0.19
CA ALA A 157 -8.76 21.90 0.98
C ALA A 157 -8.23 23.05 0.13
#